data_c55f2c0ec1b8bb441a6a2db85e93b611
#
_entry.id   c55f2c0ec1b8bb441a6a2db85e93b611
#
_cell.length_a   1.000
_cell.length_b   1.000
_cell.length_c   1.000
_cell.angle_alpha   90.00
_cell.angle_beta   90.00
_cell.angle_gamma   90.00
#
_symmetry.space_group_name_H-M   'P 1'
#
loop_
_entity.id
_entity.type
_entity.pdbx_description
1 polymer ?
#
loop_
_entity_poly.entity_id
_entity_poly.type
_entity_poly.pdbx_seq_one_letter_code
_entity_poly.pdbx_strand_id
1 'polypeptide(L)'
;ITHPSNKKSIKTIRTNHLKRSGLMQGQDPRQDLVVVWLSYSVHGNESSSTEAAMKTLYDFADINNENTMDWLKKTVVIIDPCINPDGRDRYVQYYTMTGNHPPDVNSHTREHQEPWPGGRTNHYYFDLNRDWSWQSQIETVNRVAEYNKWMPHIHVDYHEQYHNEPYYFAPAAKPYHEKITPWQRELQVLIGENHARYFDKENWLYFTREIFDLLYPGYGDTYPIYNGAIGMTYEQGGGALGGLAVKTSDRDTLTLKERVQHHYITGLSTVQTAHYYSKRIISEFQKFFARGRKNDKEKFHSFVVNSSNPQ
;
A
#
# COMPACT_ATOMS: atom_id res chain seq x y z
N ILE A 1 -8.70 8.73 -8.47
CA ILE A 1 -8.24 9.66 -9.53
C ILE A 1 -8.06 8.88 -10.82
N THR A 2 -8.30 9.48 -11.96
CA THR A 2 -8.05 8.93 -13.30
C THR A 2 -8.07 10.09 -14.30
N HIS A 3 -7.64 9.85 -15.54
CA HIS A 3 -7.65 10.87 -16.59
C HIS A 3 -9.07 11.44 -16.78
N PRO A 4 -9.24 12.77 -17.03
CA PRO A 4 -10.55 13.39 -17.21
C PRO A 4 -11.46 12.71 -18.23
N SER A 5 -10.90 12.14 -19.31
CA SER A 5 -11.68 11.37 -20.29
C SER A 5 -12.37 10.13 -19.71
N ASN A 6 -11.88 9.56 -18.61
CA ASN A 6 -12.44 8.38 -17.96
C ASN A 6 -13.50 8.71 -16.91
N LYS A 7 -13.59 9.99 -16.46
CA LYS A 7 -14.40 10.42 -15.32
C LYS A 7 -15.88 10.04 -15.45
N LYS A 8 -16.46 10.24 -16.63
CA LYS A 8 -17.89 9.91 -16.90
C LYS A 8 -18.17 8.41 -16.84
N SER A 9 -17.14 7.56 -17.00
CA SER A 9 -17.26 6.12 -17.09
C SER A 9 -16.79 5.39 -15.81
N ILE A 10 -16.44 6.09 -14.74
CA ILE A 10 -15.78 5.48 -13.57
C ILE A 10 -16.61 4.33 -12.96
N LYS A 11 -17.92 4.48 -12.84
CA LYS A 11 -18.81 3.41 -12.35
C LYS A 11 -18.84 2.23 -13.32
N THR A 12 -18.86 2.51 -14.61
CA THR A 12 -18.81 1.48 -15.65
C THR A 12 -17.47 0.74 -15.64
N ILE A 13 -16.35 1.46 -15.54
CA ILE A 13 -15.00 0.89 -15.44
C ILE A 13 -14.92 -0.10 -14.28
N ARG A 14 -15.36 0.31 -13.08
CA ARG A 14 -15.40 -0.56 -11.89
C ARG A 14 -16.25 -1.82 -12.12
N THR A 15 -17.46 -1.65 -12.62
CA THR A 15 -18.37 -2.77 -12.88
C THR A 15 -17.82 -3.71 -13.95
N ASN A 16 -17.21 -3.17 -15.00
CA ASN A 16 -16.62 -3.95 -16.09
C ASN A 16 -15.45 -4.78 -15.60
N HIS A 17 -14.56 -4.20 -14.81
CA HIS A 17 -13.46 -4.90 -14.19
C HIS A 17 -13.93 -6.14 -13.39
N LEU A 18 -14.95 -5.98 -12.53
CA LEU A 18 -15.52 -7.08 -11.75
C LEU A 18 -16.18 -8.16 -12.65
N LYS A 19 -16.90 -7.76 -13.70
CA LYS A 19 -17.51 -8.70 -14.65
C LYS A 19 -16.46 -9.51 -15.40
N ARG A 20 -15.41 -8.87 -15.92
CA ARG A 20 -14.33 -9.56 -16.66
C ARG A 20 -13.55 -10.51 -15.77
N SER A 21 -13.37 -10.19 -14.51
CA SER A 21 -12.75 -11.09 -13.55
C SER A 21 -13.67 -12.20 -13.06
N GLY A 22 -14.96 -12.18 -13.47
CA GLY A 22 -15.99 -13.14 -13.05
C GLY A 22 -16.40 -13.00 -11.59
N LEU A 23 -16.17 -11.84 -10.99
CA LEU A 23 -16.59 -11.48 -9.64
C LEU A 23 -17.99 -10.90 -9.61
N MET A 24 -18.53 -10.55 -10.76
CA MET A 24 -19.89 -10.07 -10.97
C MET A 24 -20.49 -10.71 -12.22
N GLN A 25 -21.79 -11.01 -12.19
CA GLN A 25 -22.50 -11.53 -13.36
C GLN A 25 -22.69 -10.45 -14.45
N GLY A 26 -22.74 -10.87 -15.71
CA GLY A 26 -23.02 -10.02 -16.86
C GLY A 26 -22.03 -10.16 -18.01
N GLN A 27 -22.32 -9.50 -19.11
CA GLN A 27 -21.45 -9.52 -20.29
C GLN A 27 -20.19 -8.67 -20.05
N ASP A 28 -19.11 -9.09 -20.72
CA ASP A 28 -17.82 -8.41 -20.67
C ASP A 28 -17.80 -7.16 -21.55
N PRO A 29 -17.76 -5.96 -20.98
CA PRO A 29 -17.60 -4.73 -21.73
C PRO A 29 -16.11 -4.43 -21.99
N ARG A 30 -15.84 -3.61 -23.00
CA ARG A 30 -14.51 -3.48 -23.61
C ARG A 30 -13.54 -2.51 -22.97
N GLN A 31 -13.88 -1.79 -21.90
CA GLN A 31 -13.00 -0.79 -21.30
C GLN A 31 -12.42 -1.28 -19.98
N ASP A 32 -11.09 -1.47 -19.97
CA ASP A 32 -10.31 -1.87 -18.82
C ASP A 32 -9.26 -0.84 -18.49
N LEU A 33 -9.20 -0.51 -17.22
CA LEU A 33 -8.11 0.26 -16.62
C LEU A 33 -7.54 -0.54 -15.45
N VAL A 34 -6.24 -0.38 -15.21
CA VAL A 34 -5.61 -0.92 -14.02
C VAL A 34 -6.07 -0.11 -12.80
N VAL A 35 -6.57 -0.78 -11.79
CA VAL A 35 -6.89 -0.16 -10.49
C VAL A 35 -5.69 -0.31 -9.58
N VAL A 36 -5.12 0.81 -9.14
CA VAL A 36 -4.01 0.90 -8.19
C VAL A 36 -4.56 1.51 -6.90
N TRP A 37 -4.35 0.85 -5.76
CA TRP A 37 -4.72 1.35 -4.44
C TRP A 37 -3.45 1.66 -3.64
N LEU A 38 -3.28 2.91 -3.28
CA LEU A 38 -2.20 3.41 -2.44
C LEU A 38 -2.76 3.70 -1.05
N SER A 39 -2.31 2.95 -0.06
CA SER A 39 -2.85 2.87 1.29
C SER A 39 -1.83 3.41 2.27
N TYR A 40 -2.17 4.47 3.01
CA TYR A 40 -1.23 5.20 3.85
C TYR A 40 -1.66 5.21 5.32
N SER A 41 -0.69 5.23 6.22
CA SER A 41 -0.90 5.48 7.66
C SER A 41 -1.83 4.49 8.36
N VAL A 42 -1.65 3.20 8.12
CA VAL A 42 -2.29 2.16 8.94
C VAL A 42 -1.74 2.19 10.38
N HIS A 43 -0.48 2.59 10.54
CA HIS A 43 0.11 2.99 11.81
C HIS A 43 0.24 4.51 11.87
N GLY A 44 -0.48 5.14 12.79
CA GLY A 44 -0.60 6.60 12.82
C GLY A 44 0.67 7.35 13.19
N ASN A 45 1.63 6.70 13.87
CA ASN A 45 2.94 7.26 14.23
C ASN A 45 4.03 7.08 13.14
N GLU A 46 3.69 6.48 12.02
CA GLU A 46 4.51 6.41 10.81
C GLU A 46 4.18 7.62 9.92
N SER A 47 4.65 8.79 10.35
CA SER A 47 4.06 10.07 10.00
C SER A 47 4.29 10.54 8.57
N SER A 48 5.36 10.10 7.89
CA SER A 48 5.68 10.58 6.54
C SER A 48 4.70 10.08 5.48
N SER A 49 4.04 8.96 5.72
CA SER A 49 3.15 8.34 4.74
C SER A 49 1.92 9.22 4.43
N THR A 50 1.24 9.78 5.43
CA THR A 50 0.11 10.69 5.22
C THR A 50 0.53 11.97 4.47
N GLU A 51 1.68 12.53 4.80
CA GLU A 51 2.22 13.70 4.11
C GLU A 51 2.56 13.38 2.65
N ALA A 52 3.12 12.19 2.39
CA ALA A 52 3.37 11.70 1.04
C ALA A 52 2.08 11.49 0.25
N ALA A 53 1.00 11.02 0.91
CA ALA A 53 -0.31 10.89 0.26
C ALA A 53 -0.82 12.22 -0.28
N MET A 54 -0.67 13.31 0.47
CA MET A 54 -1.08 14.65 0.05
C MET A 54 -0.28 15.13 -1.17
N LYS A 55 1.04 14.92 -1.16
CA LYS A 55 1.91 15.27 -2.29
C LYS A 55 1.58 14.43 -3.53
N THR A 56 1.36 13.14 -3.36
CA THR A 56 0.97 12.21 -4.42
C THR A 56 -0.40 12.59 -5.01
N LEU A 57 -1.37 12.94 -4.17
CA LEU A 57 -2.67 13.42 -4.59
C LEU A 57 -2.58 14.69 -5.43
N TYR A 58 -1.76 15.64 -5.00
CA TYR A 58 -1.55 16.91 -5.70
C TYR A 58 -1.04 16.67 -7.13
N ASP A 59 0.00 15.85 -7.31
CA ASP A 59 0.59 15.58 -8.61
C ASP A 59 -0.35 14.81 -9.56
N PHE A 60 -1.11 13.85 -9.04
CA PHE A 60 -2.12 13.15 -9.85
C PHE A 60 -3.36 14.01 -10.15
N ALA A 61 -3.59 15.08 -9.40
CA ALA A 61 -4.67 16.02 -9.66
C ALA A 61 -4.26 17.16 -10.60
N ASP A 62 -2.96 17.42 -10.75
CA ASP A 62 -2.44 18.47 -11.64
C ASP A 62 -2.60 18.06 -13.11
N ILE A 63 -3.54 18.74 -13.78
CA ILE A 63 -3.84 18.51 -15.22
C ILE A 63 -2.70 18.93 -16.14
N ASN A 64 -1.75 19.73 -15.67
CA ASN A 64 -0.59 20.18 -16.43
C ASN A 64 0.60 19.24 -16.30
N ASN A 65 0.54 18.25 -15.42
CA ASN A 65 1.58 17.23 -15.33
C ASN A 65 1.35 16.17 -16.41
N GLU A 66 2.00 16.36 -17.56
CA GLU A 66 1.85 15.50 -18.74
C GLU A 66 2.15 14.02 -18.44
N ASN A 67 3.12 13.73 -17.60
CA ASN A 67 3.50 12.36 -17.24
C ASN A 67 2.37 11.65 -16.49
N THR A 68 1.88 12.26 -15.40
CA THR A 68 0.81 11.66 -14.60
C THR A 68 -0.48 11.58 -15.39
N MET A 69 -0.79 12.59 -16.21
CA MET A 69 -1.95 12.57 -17.10
C MET A 69 -1.86 11.44 -18.13
N ASP A 70 -0.70 11.13 -18.69
CA ASP A 70 -0.56 9.98 -19.58
C ASP A 70 -0.77 8.65 -18.86
N TRP A 71 -0.20 8.48 -17.66
CA TRP A 71 -0.41 7.26 -16.87
C TRP A 71 -1.87 7.05 -16.49
N LEU A 72 -2.57 8.11 -16.14
CA LEU A 72 -3.97 8.08 -15.76
C LEU A 72 -4.92 7.73 -16.91
N LYS A 73 -4.48 7.77 -18.16
CA LYS A 73 -5.28 7.26 -19.30
C LYS A 73 -5.56 5.76 -19.19
N LYS A 74 -4.65 5.01 -18.55
CA LYS A 74 -4.75 3.55 -18.40
C LYS A 74 -4.93 3.08 -16.96
N THR A 75 -4.98 4.01 -16.01
CA THR A 75 -5.07 3.68 -14.59
C THR A 75 -6.20 4.44 -13.89
N VAL A 76 -6.75 3.80 -12.87
CA VAL A 76 -7.51 4.42 -11.78
C VAL A 76 -6.68 4.31 -10.53
N VAL A 77 -6.36 5.43 -9.90
CA VAL A 77 -5.60 5.49 -8.65
C VAL A 77 -6.56 5.81 -7.51
N ILE A 78 -6.62 4.93 -6.53
CA ILE A 78 -7.31 5.13 -5.26
C ILE A 78 -6.24 5.51 -4.25
N ILE A 79 -6.42 6.63 -3.57
CA ILE A 79 -5.56 7.08 -2.49
C ILE A 79 -6.39 7.03 -1.21
N ASP A 80 -5.94 6.20 -0.27
CA ASP A 80 -6.46 6.11 1.10
C ASP A 80 -5.44 6.80 2.02
N PRO A 81 -5.64 8.09 2.32
CA PRO A 81 -4.55 8.94 2.82
C PRO A 81 -4.22 8.72 4.29
N CYS A 82 -5.15 8.15 5.07
CA CYS A 82 -4.96 7.93 6.51
C CYS A 82 -5.95 6.88 7.01
N ILE A 83 -5.49 5.64 7.11
CA ILE A 83 -6.33 4.52 7.57
C ILE A 83 -6.60 4.61 9.07
N ASN A 84 -5.63 5.11 9.84
CA ASN A 84 -5.69 5.20 11.30
C ASN A 84 -5.63 6.66 11.77
N PRO A 85 -6.74 7.41 11.63
CA PRO A 85 -6.75 8.81 12.03
C PRO A 85 -6.57 9.01 13.55
N ASP A 86 -7.09 8.10 14.38
CA ASP A 86 -6.96 8.18 15.84
C ASP A 86 -5.50 8.02 16.29
N GLY A 87 -4.79 7.05 15.70
CA GLY A 87 -3.38 6.86 15.97
C GLY A 87 -2.52 8.02 15.49
N ARG A 88 -2.83 8.55 14.30
CA ARG A 88 -2.13 9.72 13.77
C ARG A 88 -2.36 10.95 14.63
N ASP A 89 -3.59 11.19 15.07
CA ASP A 89 -3.92 12.34 15.91
C ASP A 89 -3.19 12.28 17.25
N ARG A 90 -3.14 11.09 17.89
CA ARG A 90 -2.35 10.87 19.11
C ARG A 90 -0.87 11.23 18.92
N TYR A 91 -0.26 10.76 17.83
CA TYR A 91 1.14 11.05 17.55
C TYR A 91 1.39 12.53 17.28
N VAL A 92 0.55 13.18 16.47
CA VAL A 92 0.69 14.59 16.14
C VAL A 92 0.54 15.47 17.38
N GLN A 93 -0.45 15.20 18.25
CA GLN A 93 -0.62 15.92 19.50
C GLN A 93 0.59 15.73 20.43
N TYR A 94 1.07 14.50 20.58
CA TYR A 94 2.29 14.24 21.35
C TYR A 94 3.48 15.03 20.80
N TYR A 95 3.74 14.93 19.50
CA TYR A 95 4.86 15.63 18.88
C TYR A 95 4.74 17.15 19.02
N THR A 96 3.55 17.70 18.86
CA THR A 96 3.30 19.15 19.04
C THR A 96 3.59 19.62 20.47
N MET A 97 3.33 18.78 21.47
CA MET A 97 3.60 19.12 22.88
C MET A 97 5.07 18.97 23.28
N THR A 98 5.82 18.13 22.58
CA THR A 98 7.17 17.73 22.99
C THR A 98 8.28 18.15 22.05
N GLY A 99 7.93 18.47 20.79
CA GLY A 99 8.88 18.84 19.75
C GLY A 99 9.60 20.16 20.04
N ASN A 100 10.87 20.20 19.68
CA ASN A 100 11.72 21.39 19.79
C ASN A 100 11.74 22.22 18.50
N HIS A 101 12.07 23.49 18.61
CA HIS A 101 12.35 24.39 17.47
C HIS A 101 13.68 25.10 17.62
N PRO A 102 14.71 24.73 16.84
CA PRO A 102 14.73 23.65 15.81
C PRO A 102 14.57 22.27 16.43
N PRO A 103 14.18 21.25 15.63
CA PRO A 103 14.06 19.86 16.09
C PRO A 103 15.38 19.36 16.71
N ASP A 104 15.29 18.65 17.83
CA ASP A 104 16.43 17.96 18.41
C ASP A 104 16.59 16.60 17.74
N VAL A 105 17.64 16.43 16.96
CA VAL A 105 17.88 15.20 16.18
C VAL A 105 18.33 14.00 17.02
N ASN A 106 18.56 14.17 18.32
CA ASN A 106 18.97 13.08 19.19
C ASN A 106 17.78 12.16 19.51
N SER A 107 17.82 10.95 19.00
CA SER A 107 16.74 9.95 19.13
C SER A 107 16.38 9.60 20.59
N HIS A 108 17.19 9.96 21.56
CA HIS A 108 16.92 9.74 22.99
C HIS A 108 16.16 10.89 23.67
N THR A 109 15.93 12.00 22.98
CA THR A 109 15.16 13.12 23.54
C THR A 109 13.67 12.83 23.56
N ARG A 110 12.94 13.60 24.35
CA ARG A 110 11.52 13.38 24.59
C ARG A 110 10.69 13.42 23.31
N GLU A 111 11.04 14.23 22.33
CA GLU A 111 10.29 14.33 21.07
C GLU A 111 10.33 13.07 20.22
N HIS A 112 11.25 12.13 20.51
CA HIS A 112 11.40 10.85 19.84
C HIS A 112 10.93 9.65 20.67
N GLN A 113 10.47 9.88 21.90
CA GLN A 113 10.10 8.81 22.83
C GLN A 113 8.59 8.85 23.12
N GLU A 114 7.81 8.47 22.12
CA GLU A 114 6.35 8.44 22.23
C GLU A 114 5.91 7.49 23.37
N PRO A 115 5.11 7.99 24.35
CA PRO A 115 4.65 7.15 25.44
C PRO A 115 3.52 6.23 24.99
N TRP A 116 3.34 5.12 25.73
CA TRP A 116 2.13 4.34 25.59
C TRP A 116 0.87 5.21 25.82
N PRO A 117 -0.22 5.08 25.01
CA PRO A 117 -0.49 3.98 24.06
C PRO A 117 0.10 4.17 22.66
N GLY A 118 0.76 5.27 22.35
CA GLY A 118 1.36 5.56 21.07
C GLY A 118 0.37 5.68 19.90
N GLY A 119 0.88 6.09 18.75
CA GLY A 119 0.08 6.28 17.54
C GLY A 119 -0.02 5.05 16.64
N ARG A 120 0.62 3.92 16.99
CA ARG A 120 0.60 2.74 16.15
C ARG A 120 -0.80 2.17 15.97
N THR A 121 -1.55 2.03 17.06
CA THR A 121 -2.84 1.36 17.12
C THR A 121 -4.03 2.31 16.91
N ASN A 122 -5.22 1.76 16.63
CA ASN A 122 -6.46 2.53 16.50
C ASN A 122 -6.97 3.05 17.87
N HIS A 123 -8.21 3.56 17.91
CA HIS A 123 -8.85 4.05 19.13
C HIS A 123 -8.91 3.01 20.25
N TYR A 124 -9.14 1.74 19.90
CA TYR A 124 -9.27 0.63 20.85
C TYR A 124 -7.98 -0.16 21.08
N TYR A 125 -6.84 0.39 20.63
CA TYR A 125 -5.50 -0.21 20.77
C TYR A 125 -5.29 -1.49 19.96
N PHE A 126 -6.03 -1.67 18.88
CA PHE A 126 -5.79 -2.75 17.92
C PHE A 126 -4.86 -2.31 16.80
N ASP A 127 -3.96 -3.20 16.40
CA ASP A 127 -3.13 -3.02 15.22
C ASP A 127 -3.93 -3.35 13.97
N LEU A 128 -4.31 -2.32 13.21
CA LEU A 128 -5.11 -2.47 11.99
C LEU A 128 -4.38 -3.23 10.89
N ASN A 129 -3.03 -3.31 10.96
CA ASN A 129 -2.23 -4.14 10.05
C ASN A 129 -2.07 -5.59 10.55
N ARG A 130 -2.94 -6.05 11.43
CA ARG A 130 -3.15 -7.44 11.80
C ARG A 130 -4.58 -7.91 11.55
N ASP A 131 -5.45 -7.02 11.10
CA ASP A 131 -6.90 -7.18 11.12
C ASP A 131 -7.54 -7.40 9.75
N TRP A 132 -6.78 -7.33 8.64
CA TRP A 132 -7.32 -7.41 7.29
C TRP A 132 -8.20 -8.64 7.04
N SER A 133 -7.77 -9.83 7.46
CA SER A 133 -8.55 -11.06 7.31
C SER A 133 -9.58 -11.25 8.43
N TRP A 134 -9.33 -10.68 9.61
CA TRP A 134 -10.20 -10.85 10.77
C TRP A 134 -11.39 -9.91 10.78
N GLN A 135 -11.21 -8.68 10.31
CA GLN A 135 -12.24 -7.65 10.22
C GLN A 135 -12.95 -7.43 11.57
N SER A 136 -12.18 -7.41 12.64
CA SER A 136 -12.70 -7.20 14.00
C SER A 136 -12.91 -5.72 14.33
N GLN A 137 -12.21 -4.83 13.60
CA GLN A 137 -12.26 -3.38 13.79
C GLN A 137 -13.12 -2.72 12.71
N ILE A 138 -13.87 -1.69 13.10
CA ILE A 138 -14.80 -1.00 12.19
C ILE A 138 -14.08 -0.37 10.98
N GLU A 139 -12.86 0.13 11.19
CA GLU A 139 -12.02 0.69 10.13
C GLU A 139 -11.72 -0.38 9.08
N THR A 140 -11.37 -1.59 9.51
CA THR A 140 -11.09 -2.71 8.61
C THR A 140 -12.35 -3.18 7.91
N VAL A 141 -13.48 -3.32 8.61
CA VAL A 141 -14.77 -3.70 8.01
C VAL A 141 -15.13 -2.74 6.88
N ASN A 142 -15.07 -1.43 7.13
CA ASN A 142 -15.40 -0.41 6.14
C ASN A 142 -14.42 -0.42 4.96
N ARG A 143 -13.10 -0.52 5.24
CA ARG A 143 -12.06 -0.57 4.21
C ARG A 143 -12.19 -1.80 3.32
N VAL A 144 -12.39 -2.99 3.89
CA VAL A 144 -12.56 -4.22 3.11
C VAL A 144 -13.85 -4.19 2.30
N ALA A 145 -14.92 -3.58 2.81
CA ALA A 145 -16.14 -3.36 2.04
C ALA A 145 -15.91 -2.51 0.79
N GLU A 146 -15.13 -1.42 0.89
CA GLU A 146 -14.74 -0.61 -0.27
C GLU A 146 -13.73 -1.35 -1.17
N TYR A 147 -12.76 -2.05 -0.57
CA TYR A 147 -11.80 -2.88 -1.30
C TYR A 147 -12.52 -3.89 -2.21
N ASN A 148 -13.51 -4.59 -1.70
CA ASN A 148 -14.29 -5.59 -2.45
C ASN A 148 -15.12 -4.97 -3.59
N LYS A 149 -15.48 -3.71 -3.51
CA LYS A 149 -16.16 -2.99 -4.61
C LYS A 149 -15.21 -2.68 -5.76
N TRP A 150 -13.92 -2.54 -5.48
CA TRP A 150 -12.92 -2.16 -6.47
C TRP A 150 -12.03 -3.31 -6.90
N MET A 151 -11.71 -4.25 -6.00
CA MET A 151 -10.80 -5.37 -6.24
C MET A 151 -9.55 -4.93 -7.03
N PRO A 152 -8.67 -4.12 -6.41
CA PRO A 152 -7.56 -3.49 -7.14
C PRO A 152 -6.59 -4.53 -7.72
N HIS A 153 -5.94 -4.17 -8.81
CA HIS A 153 -4.89 -5.00 -9.43
C HIS A 153 -3.55 -4.87 -8.69
N ILE A 154 -3.31 -3.70 -8.11
CA ILE A 154 -2.10 -3.39 -7.32
C ILE A 154 -2.57 -2.72 -6.04
N HIS A 155 -2.02 -3.17 -4.91
CA HIS A 155 -2.23 -2.57 -3.59
C HIS A 155 -0.88 -2.34 -2.92
N VAL A 156 -0.67 -1.13 -2.43
CA VAL A 156 0.54 -0.74 -1.71
C VAL A 156 0.16 -0.29 -0.31
N ASP A 157 0.82 -0.84 0.70
CA ASP A 157 0.72 -0.45 2.10
C ASP A 157 1.98 0.29 2.52
N TYR A 158 1.84 1.58 2.90
CA TYR A 158 2.95 2.46 3.21
C TYR A 158 3.20 2.50 4.70
N HIS A 159 4.44 2.19 5.08
CA HIS A 159 4.91 2.02 6.45
C HIS A 159 6.22 2.74 6.73
N GLU A 160 6.55 2.82 8.01
CA GLU A 160 7.88 3.19 8.46
C GLU A 160 8.44 2.13 9.41
N GLN A 161 9.70 1.76 9.16
CA GLN A 161 10.52 0.87 10.00
C GLN A 161 11.51 1.67 10.86
N TYR A 162 12.44 0.97 11.53
CA TYR A 162 13.44 1.60 12.39
C TYR A 162 14.25 2.68 11.64
N HIS A 163 14.52 3.81 12.27
CA HIS A 163 15.07 5.01 11.63
C HIS A 163 16.47 4.87 11.01
N ASN A 164 17.22 3.83 11.39
CA ASN A 164 18.53 3.54 10.81
C ASN A 164 18.48 2.65 9.57
N GLU A 165 17.30 2.12 9.23
CA GLU A 165 17.17 1.23 8.08
C GLU A 165 17.02 2.03 6.78
N PRO A 166 17.65 1.56 5.68
CA PRO A 166 17.38 2.09 4.35
C PRO A 166 15.92 1.88 3.95
N TYR A 167 15.48 2.48 2.88
CA TYR A 167 14.13 2.28 2.36
C TYR A 167 13.94 0.84 1.87
N TYR A 168 12.81 0.22 2.21
CA TYR A 168 12.42 -1.08 1.68
C TYR A 168 11.30 -0.96 0.65
N PHE A 169 11.40 -1.72 -0.45
CA PHE A 169 10.33 -1.95 -1.41
C PHE A 169 10.42 -3.37 -2.00
N ALA A 170 9.33 -3.78 -2.66
CA ALA A 170 9.23 -5.09 -3.31
C ALA A 170 10.40 -5.34 -4.29
N PRO A 171 10.77 -6.61 -4.53
CA PRO A 171 10.05 -7.83 -4.16
C PRO A 171 10.29 -8.28 -2.73
N ALA A 172 9.28 -8.97 -2.18
CA ALA A 172 9.26 -9.48 -0.82
C ALA A 172 10.30 -10.59 -0.58
N ALA A 173 10.54 -10.88 0.71
CA ALA A 173 11.41 -11.97 1.15
C ALA A 173 10.81 -13.35 0.87
N LYS A 174 11.69 -14.36 0.76
CA LYS A 174 11.29 -15.77 0.76
C LYS A 174 11.13 -16.27 2.22
N PRO A 175 10.31 -17.31 2.44
CA PRO A 175 9.58 -18.12 1.46
C PRO A 175 8.29 -17.48 0.97
N TYR A 176 7.88 -17.81 -0.24
CA TYR A 176 6.57 -17.42 -0.77
C TYR A 176 5.55 -18.53 -0.52
N HIS A 177 4.32 -18.14 -0.17
CA HIS A 177 3.22 -19.07 -0.13
C HIS A 177 2.92 -19.63 -1.53
N GLU A 178 2.59 -20.93 -1.64
CA GLU A 178 2.38 -21.63 -2.92
C GLU A 178 1.29 -21.03 -3.81
N LYS A 179 0.29 -20.38 -3.21
CA LYS A 179 -0.82 -19.72 -3.94
C LYS A 179 -0.42 -18.40 -4.58
N ILE A 180 0.73 -17.84 -4.22
CA ILE A 180 1.26 -16.62 -4.87
C ILE A 180 1.79 -17.01 -6.26
N THR A 181 1.14 -16.48 -7.29
CA THR A 181 1.42 -16.85 -8.67
C THR A 181 2.80 -16.38 -9.15
N PRO A 182 3.41 -17.05 -10.14
CA PRO A 182 4.66 -16.55 -10.74
C PRO A 182 4.55 -15.12 -11.27
N TRP A 183 3.38 -14.73 -11.81
CA TRP A 183 3.14 -13.38 -12.28
C TRP A 183 3.15 -12.34 -11.15
N GLN A 184 2.51 -12.62 -10.04
CA GLN A 184 2.53 -11.71 -8.89
C GLN A 184 3.97 -11.43 -8.42
N ARG A 185 4.81 -12.47 -8.37
CA ARG A 185 6.24 -12.33 -8.05
C ARG A 185 7.02 -11.56 -9.11
N GLU A 186 6.75 -11.82 -10.40
CA GLU A 186 7.39 -11.14 -11.53
C GLU A 186 7.07 -9.62 -11.50
N LEU A 187 5.80 -9.24 -11.32
CA LEU A 187 5.44 -7.82 -11.30
C LEU A 187 6.03 -7.08 -10.09
N GLN A 188 6.17 -7.73 -8.94
CA GLN A 188 6.90 -7.14 -7.82
C GLN A 188 8.35 -6.81 -8.18
N VAL A 189 9.02 -7.68 -8.95
CA VAL A 189 10.39 -7.40 -9.44
C VAL A 189 10.39 -6.21 -10.40
N LEU A 190 9.48 -6.18 -11.39
CA LEU A 190 9.39 -5.07 -12.35
C LEU A 190 9.10 -3.72 -11.70
N ILE A 191 8.25 -3.70 -10.67
CA ILE A 191 7.98 -2.51 -9.87
C ILE A 191 9.24 -2.10 -9.08
N GLY A 192 9.87 -3.06 -8.41
CA GLY A 192 11.11 -2.83 -7.66
C GLY A 192 12.25 -2.30 -8.53
N GLU A 193 12.45 -2.85 -9.72
CA GLU A 193 13.43 -2.35 -10.69
C GLU A 193 13.14 -0.90 -11.13
N ASN A 194 11.87 -0.53 -11.26
CA ASN A 194 11.51 0.84 -11.56
C ASN A 194 11.78 1.78 -10.38
N HIS A 195 11.50 1.34 -9.14
CA HIS A 195 11.86 2.09 -7.93
C HIS A 195 13.37 2.29 -7.83
N ALA A 196 14.14 1.21 -8.04
CA ALA A 196 15.60 1.27 -8.02
C ALA A 196 16.15 2.33 -8.95
N ARG A 197 15.62 2.47 -10.18
CA ARG A 197 16.05 3.53 -11.11
C ARG A 197 15.89 4.96 -10.56
N TYR A 198 14.82 5.20 -9.81
CA TYR A 198 14.59 6.49 -9.16
C TYR A 198 15.53 6.70 -7.97
N PHE A 199 15.70 5.66 -7.13
CA PHE A 199 16.56 5.73 -5.95
C PHE A 199 18.04 5.85 -6.32
N ASP A 200 18.51 5.06 -7.30
CA ASP A 200 19.88 5.10 -7.80
C ASP A 200 20.25 6.48 -8.36
N LYS A 201 19.31 7.12 -9.08
CA LYS A 201 19.50 8.47 -9.62
C LYS A 201 19.75 9.53 -8.56
N GLU A 202 19.09 9.41 -7.41
CA GLU A 202 19.19 10.34 -6.28
C GLU A 202 20.21 9.88 -5.22
N ASN A 203 20.88 8.73 -5.43
CA ASN A 203 21.79 8.07 -4.48
C ASN A 203 21.13 7.74 -3.14
N TRP A 204 19.83 7.39 -3.13
CA TRP A 204 19.13 6.95 -1.94
C TRP A 204 19.33 5.47 -1.68
N LEU A 205 19.57 5.12 -0.43
CA LEU A 205 19.76 3.72 -0.01
C LEU A 205 18.44 2.98 0.07
N TYR A 206 18.44 1.73 -0.39
CA TYR A 206 17.30 0.83 -0.32
C TYR A 206 17.74 -0.63 -0.24
N PHE A 207 16.79 -1.49 0.15
CA PHE A 207 16.96 -2.94 0.08
C PHE A 207 15.65 -3.64 -0.36
N THR A 208 15.78 -4.90 -0.76
CA THR A 208 14.68 -5.77 -1.19
C THR A 208 14.94 -7.20 -0.76
N ARG A 209 13.92 -8.04 -0.75
CA ARG A 209 14.02 -9.50 -0.52
C ARG A 209 14.48 -9.91 0.87
N GLU A 210 14.49 -9.00 1.81
CA GLU A 210 14.89 -9.25 3.19
C GLU A 210 13.74 -8.89 4.14
N ILE A 211 13.61 -9.58 5.27
CA ILE A 211 12.71 -9.32 6.42
C ILE A 211 11.22 -9.50 6.08
N PHE A 212 10.69 -8.78 5.10
CA PHE A 212 9.25 -8.70 4.83
C PHE A 212 8.79 -9.82 3.91
N ASP A 213 7.99 -10.75 4.43
CA ASP A 213 7.39 -11.87 3.71
C ASP A 213 5.90 -11.65 3.37
N LEU A 214 5.29 -12.59 2.66
CA LEU A 214 3.90 -12.53 2.22
C LEU A 214 3.11 -13.78 2.68
N LEU A 215 3.14 -14.09 3.97
CA LEU A 215 2.51 -15.30 4.51
C LEU A 215 1.26 -15.02 5.32
N TYR A 216 1.26 -14.00 6.19
CA TYR A 216 0.14 -13.75 7.10
C TYR A 216 -0.96 -12.89 6.44
N PRO A 217 -2.18 -13.42 6.25
CA PRO A 217 -3.25 -12.73 5.51
C PRO A 217 -3.88 -11.54 6.26
N GLY A 218 -3.47 -11.27 7.47
CA GLY A 218 -3.90 -10.10 8.24
C GLY A 218 -3.17 -8.80 7.88
N TYR A 219 -2.13 -8.86 7.04
CA TYR A 219 -1.37 -7.68 6.59
C TYR A 219 -1.97 -7.03 5.34
N GLY A 220 -1.73 -5.72 5.20
CA GLY A 220 -2.23 -4.91 4.09
C GLY A 220 -1.58 -5.20 2.74
N ASP A 221 -0.46 -5.90 2.69
CA ASP A 221 0.16 -6.41 1.47
C ASP A 221 -0.31 -7.83 1.14
N THR A 222 -0.42 -8.69 2.15
CA THR A 222 -0.65 -10.12 1.97
C THR A 222 -2.13 -10.45 1.71
N TYR A 223 -3.07 -9.77 2.40
CA TYR A 223 -4.51 -9.94 2.11
C TYR A 223 -4.84 -9.64 0.65
N PRO A 224 -4.40 -8.51 0.07
CA PRO A 224 -4.59 -8.22 -1.34
C PRO A 224 -4.00 -9.28 -2.29
N ILE A 225 -2.85 -9.84 -1.96
CA ILE A 225 -2.19 -10.81 -2.85
C ILE A 225 -2.98 -12.11 -2.96
N TYR A 226 -3.64 -12.54 -1.88
CA TYR A 226 -4.55 -13.69 -1.91
C TYR A 226 -5.89 -13.38 -2.59
N ASN A 227 -6.19 -12.12 -2.82
CA ASN A 227 -7.32 -11.62 -3.60
C ASN A 227 -6.95 -11.26 -5.04
N GLY A 228 -5.82 -11.74 -5.55
CA GLY A 228 -5.39 -11.59 -6.94
C GLY A 228 -4.61 -10.32 -7.25
N ALA A 229 -4.54 -9.38 -6.33
CA ALA A 229 -3.74 -8.17 -6.49
C ALA A 229 -2.23 -8.46 -6.41
N ILE A 230 -1.42 -7.48 -6.81
CA ILE A 230 -0.02 -7.39 -6.44
C ILE A 230 0.04 -6.59 -5.14
N GLY A 231 0.08 -7.29 -4.02
CA GLY A 231 0.21 -6.67 -2.70
C GLY A 231 1.67 -6.40 -2.37
N MET A 232 1.97 -5.22 -1.82
CA MET A 232 3.33 -4.80 -1.49
C MET A 232 3.33 -3.90 -0.27
N THR A 233 4.34 -4.07 0.58
CA THR A 233 4.69 -3.12 1.63
C THR A 233 5.86 -2.27 1.16
N TYR A 234 5.83 -0.97 1.46
CA TYR A 234 6.96 -0.04 1.35
C TYR A 234 7.28 0.53 2.71
N GLU A 235 8.55 0.41 3.12
CA GLU A 235 8.99 0.78 4.47
C GLU A 235 10.06 1.86 4.41
N GLN A 236 9.75 3.01 4.96
CA GLN A 236 10.69 4.12 5.14
C GLN A 236 11.37 4.01 6.51
N GLY A 237 12.65 4.28 6.61
CA GLY A 237 13.29 4.51 7.90
C GLY A 237 12.64 5.70 8.63
N GLY A 238 12.41 5.57 9.94
CA GLY A 238 11.74 6.61 10.72
C GLY A 238 10.95 6.04 11.87
N GLY A 239 9.81 5.45 11.56
CA GLY A 239 8.89 4.93 12.56
C GLY A 239 8.45 6.01 13.56
N ALA A 240 8.05 5.60 14.75
CA ALA A 240 7.67 6.54 15.83
C ALA A 240 8.81 7.48 16.27
N LEU A 241 10.07 7.14 15.96
CA LEU A 241 11.25 7.92 16.33
C LEU A 241 11.58 9.05 15.35
N GLY A 242 10.99 9.04 14.15
CA GLY A 242 11.39 9.93 13.05
C GLY A 242 11.18 11.42 13.31
N GLY A 243 10.09 11.81 13.95
CA GLY A 243 9.76 13.21 14.19
C GLY A 243 9.86 14.09 12.94
N LEU A 244 10.34 15.33 13.10
CA LEU A 244 10.70 16.20 11.97
C LEU A 244 12.10 15.89 11.44
N ALA A 245 13.01 15.44 12.29
CA ALA A 245 14.36 15.03 11.92
C ALA A 245 14.96 14.14 13.01
N VAL A 246 15.68 13.09 12.64
CA VAL A 246 16.37 12.19 13.56
C VAL A 246 17.77 11.85 13.03
N LYS A 247 18.74 11.79 13.92
CA LYS A 247 20.11 11.39 13.57
C LYS A 247 20.21 9.89 13.43
N THR A 248 20.77 9.42 12.32
CA THR A 248 21.04 8.02 12.04
C THR A 248 22.37 7.55 12.62
N SER A 249 22.58 6.22 12.70
CA SER A 249 23.86 5.62 13.11
C SER A 249 25.05 6.04 12.22
N ASP A 250 24.80 6.32 10.95
CA ASP A 250 25.80 6.77 9.99
C ASP A 250 26.15 8.27 10.14
N ARG A 251 25.63 8.88 11.20
CA ARG A 251 25.80 10.30 11.51
C ARG A 251 25.15 11.28 10.53
N ASP A 252 24.27 10.80 9.68
CA ASP A 252 23.41 11.62 8.84
C ASP A 252 22.14 12.05 9.61
N THR A 253 21.36 12.94 9.04
CA THR A 253 20.11 13.42 9.60
C THR A 253 18.98 13.08 8.65
N LEU A 254 18.13 12.12 9.03
CA LEU A 254 16.95 11.75 8.29
C LEU A 254 15.79 12.70 8.62
N THR A 255 15.39 13.51 7.65
CA THR A 255 14.32 14.49 7.81
C THR A 255 12.94 13.95 7.40
N LEU A 256 11.86 14.53 7.92
CA LEU A 256 10.51 14.24 7.48
C LEU A 256 10.35 14.52 5.96
N LYS A 257 10.99 15.59 5.46
CA LYS A 257 10.95 15.96 4.04
C LYS A 257 11.51 14.85 3.14
N GLU A 258 12.62 14.24 3.50
CA GLU A 258 13.23 13.14 2.75
C GLU A 258 12.35 11.90 2.80
N ARG A 259 11.84 11.54 3.97
CA ARG A 259 10.91 10.40 4.15
C ARG A 259 9.66 10.56 3.28
N VAL A 260 9.08 11.75 3.26
CA VAL A 260 7.95 12.09 2.39
C VAL A 260 8.31 11.94 0.91
N GLN A 261 9.50 12.40 0.52
CA GLN A 261 9.97 12.33 -0.87
C GLN A 261 10.15 10.89 -1.35
N HIS A 262 10.67 10.00 -0.51
CA HIS A 262 10.85 8.58 -0.85
C HIS A 262 9.50 7.88 -1.08
N HIS A 263 8.55 8.05 -0.17
CA HIS A 263 7.20 7.49 -0.34
C HIS A 263 6.45 8.07 -1.54
N TYR A 264 6.58 9.36 -1.78
CA TYR A 264 6.00 10.00 -2.94
C TYR A 264 6.52 9.42 -4.26
N ILE A 265 7.84 9.26 -4.38
CA ILE A 265 8.47 8.71 -5.60
C ILE A 265 8.05 7.26 -5.85
N THR A 266 7.97 6.43 -4.81
CA THR A 266 7.50 5.04 -4.96
C THR A 266 6.04 4.98 -5.38
N GLY A 267 5.21 5.92 -4.94
CA GLY A 267 3.82 6.05 -5.40
C GLY A 267 3.74 6.35 -6.91
N LEU A 268 4.50 7.34 -7.38
CA LEU A 268 4.58 7.69 -8.81
C LEU A 268 5.10 6.51 -9.64
N SER A 269 6.21 5.91 -9.21
CA SER A 269 6.84 4.78 -9.90
C SER A 269 5.92 3.55 -9.98
N THR A 270 5.11 3.28 -8.96
CA THR A 270 4.11 2.20 -8.98
C THR A 270 3.07 2.45 -10.08
N VAL A 271 2.50 3.65 -10.15
CA VAL A 271 1.49 3.98 -11.17
C VAL A 271 2.08 4.02 -12.57
N GLN A 272 3.30 4.51 -12.72
CA GLN A 272 4.05 4.47 -13.98
C GLN A 272 4.21 3.02 -14.47
N THR A 273 4.63 2.10 -13.60
CA THR A 273 4.78 0.69 -13.94
C THR A 273 3.43 0.06 -14.28
N ALA A 274 2.37 0.41 -13.55
CA ALA A 274 1.01 -0.04 -13.84
C ALA A 274 0.54 0.40 -15.23
N HIS A 275 0.88 1.63 -15.65
CA HIS A 275 0.60 2.12 -16.99
C HIS A 275 1.31 1.29 -18.08
N TYR A 276 2.62 1.05 -17.93
CA TYR A 276 3.40 0.33 -18.94
C TYR A 276 2.95 -1.12 -19.10
N TYR A 277 2.65 -1.82 -18.01
CA TYR A 277 2.25 -3.22 -18.02
C TYR A 277 0.73 -3.43 -17.97
N SER A 278 -0.08 -2.38 -18.21
CA SER A 278 -1.54 -2.39 -18.01
C SER A 278 -2.25 -3.58 -18.63
N LYS A 279 -1.99 -3.88 -19.90
CA LYS A 279 -2.62 -5.02 -20.60
C LYS A 279 -2.33 -6.37 -19.94
N ARG A 280 -1.08 -6.58 -19.52
CA ARG A 280 -0.66 -7.83 -18.89
C ARG A 280 -1.22 -7.95 -17.47
N ILE A 281 -1.20 -6.87 -16.70
CA ILE A 281 -1.78 -6.81 -15.35
C ILE A 281 -3.24 -7.24 -15.39
N ILE A 282 -4.05 -6.64 -16.26
CA ILE A 282 -5.47 -6.94 -16.40
C ILE A 282 -5.67 -8.40 -16.80
N SER A 283 -4.91 -8.89 -17.79
CA SER A 283 -5.02 -10.27 -18.26
C SER A 283 -4.67 -11.29 -17.17
N GLU A 284 -3.60 -11.06 -16.40
CA GLU A 284 -3.17 -12.00 -15.36
C GLU A 284 -4.10 -11.99 -14.15
N PHE A 285 -4.68 -10.82 -13.80
CA PHE A 285 -5.71 -10.72 -12.78
C PHE A 285 -6.94 -11.55 -13.15
N GLN A 286 -7.41 -11.46 -14.39
CA GLN A 286 -8.52 -12.29 -14.88
C GLN A 286 -8.20 -13.80 -14.84
N LYS A 287 -6.96 -14.17 -15.21
CA LYS A 287 -6.49 -15.55 -15.14
C LYS A 287 -6.43 -16.08 -13.70
N PHE A 288 -6.10 -15.23 -12.71
CA PHE A 288 -6.09 -15.61 -11.30
C PHE A 288 -7.46 -16.16 -10.90
N PHE A 289 -8.53 -15.42 -11.13
CA PHE A 289 -9.89 -15.87 -10.79
C PHE A 289 -10.40 -17.00 -11.69
N ALA A 290 -10.02 -17.01 -12.97
CA ALA A 290 -10.41 -18.09 -13.87
C ALA A 290 -9.79 -19.43 -13.46
N ARG A 291 -8.54 -19.44 -12.97
CA ARG A 291 -7.89 -20.65 -12.44
C ARG A 291 -8.61 -21.16 -11.19
N GLY A 292 -8.96 -20.26 -10.25
CA GLY A 292 -9.69 -20.66 -9.05
C GLY A 292 -11.05 -21.32 -9.32
N ARG A 293 -11.74 -20.94 -10.41
CA ARG A 293 -13.02 -21.55 -10.81
C ARG A 293 -12.88 -22.88 -11.55
N LYS A 294 -11.71 -23.17 -12.15
CA LYS A 294 -11.46 -24.40 -12.94
C LYS A 294 -10.64 -25.43 -12.18
N ASN A 295 -10.69 -25.40 -10.87
CA ASN A 295 -9.75 -26.16 -10.04
C ASN A 295 -10.13 -27.65 -9.91
N ASP A 296 -10.14 -28.39 -11.04
CA ASP A 296 -10.44 -29.83 -11.09
C ASP A 296 -9.31 -30.71 -10.51
N LYS A 297 -8.18 -30.09 -10.12
CA LYS A 297 -6.98 -30.81 -9.66
C LYS A 297 -6.75 -30.74 -8.15
N GLU A 298 -7.51 -29.95 -7.42
CA GLU A 298 -7.36 -29.83 -5.97
C GLU A 298 -7.97 -31.04 -5.25
N LYS A 299 -7.30 -31.44 -4.17
CA LYS A 299 -7.73 -32.59 -3.33
C LYS A 299 -9.09 -32.31 -2.65
N PHE A 300 -9.41 -31.04 -2.40
CA PHE A 300 -10.62 -30.60 -1.73
C PHE A 300 -11.32 -29.55 -2.59
N HIS A 301 -12.62 -29.75 -2.84
CA HIS A 301 -13.45 -28.82 -3.61
C HIS A 301 -14.32 -27.91 -2.74
N SER A 302 -14.43 -28.23 -1.45
CA SER A 302 -15.24 -27.49 -0.49
C SER A 302 -14.66 -27.60 0.91
N PHE A 303 -14.80 -26.54 1.69
CA PHE A 303 -14.56 -26.55 3.13
C PHE A 303 -15.86 -26.30 3.85
N VAL A 304 -16.14 -27.11 4.85
CA VAL A 304 -17.31 -26.92 5.71
C VAL A 304 -16.83 -26.34 7.03
N VAL A 305 -17.29 -25.16 7.35
CA VAL A 305 -17.07 -24.55 8.66
C VAL A 305 -18.25 -24.94 9.55
N ASN A 306 -17.98 -25.78 10.54
CA ASN A 306 -18.96 -26.10 11.57
C ASN A 306 -18.68 -25.18 12.77
N SER A 307 -19.43 -24.10 12.86
CA SER A 307 -19.31 -23.15 13.97
C SER A 307 -20.54 -23.29 14.87
N SER A 308 -20.31 -23.52 16.16
CA SER A 308 -21.34 -23.43 17.18
C SER A 308 -21.63 -21.98 17.59
N ASN A 309 -20.88 -21.01 17.06
CA ASN A 309 -21.10 -19.59 17.28
C ASN A 309 -21.93 -19.02 16.11
N PRO A 310 -23.14 -18.51 16.36
CA PRO A 310 -24.00 -17.95 15.31
C PRO A 310 -23.64 -16.54 14.86
N GLN A 311 -22.52 -15.95 15.33
CA GLN A 311 -22.04 -14.63 14.92
C GLN A 311 -21.10 -14.72 13.73
#